data_a58dd543c5f7f52e094a2a62e36b551c
#
_entry.id   a58dd543c5f7f52e094a2a62e36b551c
#
_cell.length_a   1.000
_cell.length_b   1.000
_cell.length_c   1.000
_cell.angle_alpha   90.00
_cell.angle_beta   90.00
_cell.angle_gamma   90.00
#
_symmetry.space_group_name_H-M   'P 1'
#
loop_
_entity.id
_entity.type
_entity.pdbx_description
1 polymer ?
#
loop_
_entity_poly.entity_id
_entity_poly.type
_entity_poly.pdbx_seq_one_letter_code
_entity_poly.pdbx_strand_id
1 'polypeptide(L)'
;LAVLLVGVGNAAFHTGGGCDTLLHTDGMTGSGIFVSSGALGLAIGARLGSLGAFPAYAVTVMLLFAAVSIAVFCGDTYSDGTPAPVFRTAPQKPVGRGKLRIPYLEGTAAAVAVCIFAITVRSYTGFAAPSPGFSGKFAFIYVPFCAFAGKLAGGVLSDLIGARRVGVISLLLSAPLFLLGADRGIFFLAAVFFFNFAMPITLCTVARRLAGHEGFAFGLNTLALLVGYMVSRAALPITAAKIAAAVLTLLAAAAVAVTADNALPTHGDSACTEKE
;
A
#
# COMPACT_ATOMS: atom_id res chain seq x y z
N LEU A 1 -2.91 -1.10 -29.13
CA LEU A 1 -4.27 -1.29 -28.60
C LEU A 1 -4.28 -2.25 -27.41
N ALA A 2 -3.71 -3.47 -27.51
CA ALA A 2 -3.72 -4.47 -26.42
C ALA A 2 -3.17 -3.92 -25.09
N VAL A 3 -2.03 -3.22 -25.10
CA VAL A 3 -1.42 -2.61 -23.91
C VAL A 3 -2.36 -1.58 -23.25
N LEU A 4 -3.07 -0.80 -24.04
CA LEU A 4 -4.05 0.18 -23.51
C LEU A 4 -5.24 -0.54 -22.86
N LEU A 5 -5.77 -1.57 -23.50
CA LEU A 5 -6.89 -2.35 -22.96
C LEU A 5 -6.50 -3.04 -21.64
N VAL A 6 -5.32 -3.67 -21.58
CA VAL A 6 -4.80 -4.27 -20.35
C VAL A 6 -4.59 -3.20 -19.29
N GLY A 7 -4.04 -2.03 -19.65
CA GLY A 7 -3.84 -0.92 -18.71
C GLY A 7 -5.14 -0.40 -18.12
N VAL A 8 -6.15 -0.17 -18.96
CA VAL A 8 -7.48 0.28 -18.51
C VAL A 8 -8.16 -0.78 -17.64
N GLY A 9 -8.12 -2.07 -18.05
CA GLY A 9 -8.69 -3.16 -17.26
C GLY A 9 -8.02 -3.30 -15.90
N ASN A 10 -6.69 -3.22 -15.86
CA ASN A 10 -5.93 -3.24 -14.60
C ASN A 10 -6.28 -2.04 -13.70
N ALA A 11 -6.40 -0.83 -14.26
CA ALA A 11 -6.79 0.36 -13.52
C ALA A 11 -8.21 0.22 -12.95
N ALA A 12 -9.17 -0.26 -13.75
CA ALA A 12 -10.55 -0.50 -13.32
C ALA A 12 -10.60 -1.53 -12.17
N PHE A 13 -9.89 -2.66 -12.31
CA PHE A 13 -9.81 -3.68 -11.27
C PHE A 13 -9.22 -3.13 -9.96
N HIS A 14 -8.11 -2.42 -10.04
CA HIS A 14 -7.47 -1.87 -8.85
C HIS A 14 -8.31 -0.77 -8.19
N THR A 15 -8.95 0.10 -8.98
CA THR A 15 -9.80 1.15 -8.43
C THR A 15 -11.08 0.57 -7.82
N GLY A 16 -11.74 -0.36 -8.51
CA GLY A 16 -12.95 -1.01 -8.01
C GLY A 16 -12.67 -1.86 -6.77
N GLY A 17 -11.76 -2.81 -6.86
CA GLY A 17 -11.40 -3.69 -5.72
C GLY A 17 -10.76 -2.93 -4.55
N GLY A 18 -9.99 -1.88 -4.83
CA GLY A 18 -9.44 -1.00 -3.80
C GLY A 18 -10.51 -0.19 -3.08
N CYS A 19 -11.48 0.34 -3.83
CA CYS A 19 -12.63 1.04 -3.29
C CYS A 19 -13.47 0.10 -2.41
N ASP A 20 -13.81 -1.07 -2.93
CA ASP A 20 -14.57 -2.08 -2.21
C ASP A 20 -13.88 -2.52 -0.91
N THR A 21 -12.57 -2.78 -0.97
CA THR A 21 -11.77 -3.09 0.23
C THR A 21 -11.82 -1.96 1.25
N LEU A 22 -11.69 -0.70 0.83
CA LEU A 22 -11.72 0.45 1.72
C LEU A 22 -13.10 0.68 2.34
N LEU A 23 -14.18 0.37 1.64
CA LEU A 23 -15.55 0.51 2.12
C LEU A 23 -15.94 -0.59 3.11
N HIS A 24 -15.49 -1.83 2.89
CA HIS A 24 -15.94 -2.99 3.66
C HIS A 24 -14.95 -3.47 4.73
N THR A 25 -13.84 -2.73 4.97
CA THR A 25 -12.89 -3.07 6.04
C THR A 25 -12.67 -1.91 6.99
N ASP A 26 -12.90 -2.13 8.28
CA ASP A 26 -12.73 -1.10 9.31
C ASP A 26 -11.26 -0.78 9.64
N GLY A 27 -10.37 -1.72 9.34
CA GLY A 27 -8.94 -1.65 9.65
C GLY A 27 -8.04 -1.49 8.43
N MET A 28 -6.76 -1.63 8.67
CA MET A 28 -5.71 -1.59 7.64
C MET A 28 -5.33 -2.99 7.14
N THR A 29 -5.74 -4.05 7.83
CA THR A 29 -5.48 -5.44 7.46
C THR A 29 -6.06 -5.78 6.09
N GLY A 30 -7.32 -5.41 5.81
CA GLY A 30 -7.95 -5.65 4.50
C GLY A 30 -7.18 -4.99 3.37
N SER A 31 -6.83 -3.71 3.53
CA SER A 31 -6.00 -2.99 2.56
C SER A 31 -4.60 -3.61 2.43
N GLY A 32 -4.00 -4.07 3.54
CA GLY A 32 -2.73 -4.78 3.54
C GLY A 32 -2.78 -6.07 2.71
N ILE A 33 -3.83 -6.88 2.88
CA ILE A 33 -4.08 -8.10 2.09
C ILE A 33 -4.24 -7.77 0.61
N PHE A 34 -5.11 -6.80 0.29
CA PHE A 34 -5.41 -6.41 -1.09
C PHE A 34 -4.15 -5.95 -1.83
N VAL A 35 -3.38 -5.01 -1.27
CA VAL A 35 -2.20 -4.47 -1.94
C VAL A 35 -0.99 -5.41 -1.90
N SER A 36 -0.98 -6.43 -1.04
CA SER A 36 0.14 -7.38 -0.94
C SER A 36 0.15 -8.38 -2.08
N SER A 37 -1.01 -8.94 -2.45
CA SER A 37 -1.16 -9.98 -3.47
C SER A 37 -0.60 -9.58 -4.83
N GLY A 38 -0.73 -8.30 -5.21
CA GLY A 38 -0.21 -7.77 -6.47
C GLY A 38 1.31 -7.88 -6.62
N ALA A 39 2.07 -7.83 -5.52
CA ALA A 39 3.53 -7.94 -5.58
C ALA A 39 4.00 -9.33 -6.03
N LEU A 40 3.36 -10.38 -5.50
CA LEU A 40 3.64 -11.77 -5.90
C LEU A 40 3.06 -12.08 -7.27
N GLY A 41 1.82 -11.65 -7.53
CA GLY A 41 1.15 -11.88 -8.81
C GLY A 41 1.94 -11.32 -9.98
N LEU A 42 2.45 -10.09 -9.84
CA LEU A 42 3.29 -9.46 -10.87
C LEU A 42 4.59 -10.25 -11.11
N ALA A 43 5.28 -10.66 -10.07
CA ALA A 43 6.56 -11.37 -10.19
C ALA A 43 6.39 -12.77 -10.81
N ILE A 44 5.39 -13.52 -10.35
CA ILE A 44 5.08 -14.86 -10.86
C ILE A 44 4.58 -14.76 -12.31
N GLY A 45 3.67 -13.83 -12.59
CA GLY A 45 3.14 -13.59 -13.93
C GLY A 45 4.22 -13.21 -14.93
N ALA A 46 5.11 -12.28 -14.56
CA ALA A 46 6.26 -11.89 -15.39
C ALA A 46 7.19 -13.06 -15.66
N ARG A 47 7.44 -13.92 -14.65
CA ARG A 47 8.30 -15.11 -14.80
C ARG A 47 7.66 -16.15 -15.71
N LEU A 48 6.39 -16.47 -15.50
CA LEU A 48 5.66 -17.43 -16.33
C LEU A 48 5.55 -16.94 -17.77
N GLY A 49 5.28 -15.65 -17.97
CA GLY A 49 5.25 -15.03 -19.29
C GLY A 49 6.59 -15.09 -20.00
N SER A 50 7.70 -14.82 -19.30
CA SER A 50 9.04 -14.90 -19.87
C SER A 50 9.47 -16.33 -20.28
N LEU A 51 8.90 -17.34 -19.63
CA LEU A 51 9.16 -18.75 -19.95
C LEU A 51 8.22 -19.29 -21.03
N GLY A 52 7.23 -18.52 -21.48
CA GLY A 52 6.17 -19.01 -22.36
C GLY A 52 5.35 -20.15 -21.74
N ALA A 53 5.38 -20.29 -20.40
CA ALA A 53 4.79 -21.42 -19.69
C ALA A 53 3.26 -21.41 -19.67
N PHE A 54 2.66 -20.23 -19.94
CA PHE A 54 1.21 -20.07 -19.94
C PHE A 54 0.74 -19.51 -21.29
N PRO A 55 -0.11 -20.25 -22.02
CA PRO A 55 -0.69 -19.72 -23.24
C PRO A 55 -1.69 -18.59 -22.94
N ALA A 56 -1.73 -17.58 -23.80
CA ALA A 56 -2.56 -16.39 -23.59
C ALA A 56 -4.06 -16.73 -23.37
N TYR A 57 -4.57 -17.79 -24.03
CA TYR A 57 -5.97 -18.19 -23.85
C TYR A 57 -6.26 -18.68 -22.42
N ALA A 58 -5.31 -19.36 -21.76
CA ALA A 58 -5.50 -19.82 -20.38
C ALA A 58 -5.63 -18.63 -19.41
N VAL A 59 -4.81 -17.58 -19.60
CA VAL A 59 -4.93 -16.33 -18.82
C VAL A 59 -6.29 -15.67 -19.08
N THR A 60 -6.74 -15.62 -20.32
CA THR A 60 -8.06 -15.07 -20.69
C THR A 60 -9.20 -15.85 -20.01
N VAL A 61 -9.15 -17.19 -20.03
CA VAL A 61 -10.16 -18.03 -19.37
C VAL A 61 -10.17 -17.81 -17.85
N MET A 62 -9.01 -17.72 -17.22
CA MET A 62 -8.91 -17.40 -15.77
C MET A 62 -9.50 -16.04 -15.43
N LEU A 63 -9.22 -15.01 -16.23
CA LEU A 63 -9.76 -13.67 -16.03
C LEU A 63 -11.28 -13.63 -16.24
N LEU A 64 -11.81 -14.32 -17.27
CA LEU A 64 -13.24 -14.44 -17.49
C LEU A 64 -13.93 -15.18 -16.34
N PHE A 65 -13.34 -16.27 -15.86
CA PHE A 65 -13.85 -17.01 -14.71
C PHE A 65 -13.89 -16.11 -13.46
N ALA A 66 -12.82 -15.36 -13.20
CA ALA A 66 -12.79 -14.40 -12.08
C ALA A 66 -13.86 -13.31 -12.23
N ALA A 67 -14.02 -12.72 -13.43
CA ALA A 67 -15.03 -11.71 -13.71
C ALA A 67 -16.47 -12.25 -13.51
N VAL A 68 -16.76 -13.45 -14.01
CA VAL A 68 -18.06 -14.12 -13.80
C VAL A 68 -18.28 -14.42 -12.33
N SER A 69 -17.27 -14.92 -11.62
CA SER A 69 -17.38 -15.20 -10.18
C SER A 69 -17.68 -13.92 -9.39
N ILE A 70 -17.02 -12.81 -9.69
CA ILE A 70 -17.29 -11.51 -9.05
C ILE A 70 -18.74 -11.08 -9.37
N ALA A 71 -19.17 -11.16 -10.64
CA ALA A 71 -20.50 -10.76 -11.05
C ALA A 71 -21.61 -11.59 -10.37
N VAL A 72 -21.37 -12.90 -10.19
CA VAL A 72 -22.36 -13.81 -9.59
C VAL A 72 -22.40 -13.68 -8.07
N PHE A 73 -21.26 -13.60 -7.41
CA PHE A 73 -21.18 -13.63 -5.95
C PHE A 73 -21.17 -12.27 -5.28
N CYS A 74 -20.84 -11.19 -6.01
CA CYS A 74 -20.77 -9.83 -5.47
C CYS A 74 -21.86 -8.91 -6.03
N GLY A 75 -22.71 -9.37 -6.96
CA GLY A 75 -23.69 -8.55 -7.67
C GLY A 75 -24.81 -7.98 -6.77
N ASP A 76 -25.17 -8.66 -5.71
CA ASP A 76 -26.30 -8.28 -4.85
C ASP A 76 -25.93 -7.29 -3.74
N THR A 77 -24.65 -7.05 -3.49
CA THR A 77 -24.19 -6.20 -2.38
C THR A 77 -24.56 -4.72 -2.56
N TYR A 78 -24.88 -4.30 -3.78
CA TYR A 78 -25.24 -2.91 -4.13
C TYR A 78 -26.71 -2.72 -4.54
N SER A 79 -27.51 -3.80 -4.63
CA SER A 79 -28.88 -3.72 -5.14
C SER A 79 -29.93 -3.25 -4.10
N ASP A 80 -29.62 -3.29 -2.81
CA ASP A 80 -30.59 -3.06 -1.73
C ASP A 80 -30.88 -1.59 -1.43
N GLY A 81 -30.36 -0.64 -2.21
CA GLY A 81 -30.56 0.79 -1.97
C GLY A 81 -30.00 1.29 -0.63
N THR A 82 -29.31 0.43 0.11
CA THR A 82 -28.58 0.86 1.30
C THR A 82 -27.44 1.76 0.87
N PRO A 83 -27.31 2.97 1.45
CA PRO A 83 -26.15 3.80 1.18
C PRO A 83 -24.88 2.99 1.44
N ALA A 84 -23.92 3.03 0.49
CA ALA A 84 -22.63 2.42 0.69
C ALA A 84 -22.11 2.78 2.10
N PRO A 85 -21.59 1.83 2.89
CA PRO A 85 -21.10 2.14 4.22
C PRO A 85 -20.04 3.24 4.09
N VAL A 86 -20.41 4.44 4.50
CA VAL A 86 -19.46 5.55 4.56
C VAL A 86 -18.39 5.13 5.55
N PHE A 87 -17.13 5.16 5.13
CA PHE A 87 -15.99 4.92 6.02
C PHE A 87 -16.16 5.81 7.25
N ARG A 88 -16.71 5.25 8.34
CA ARG A 88 -16.97 6.02 9.55
C ARG A 88 -15.62 6.41 10.13
N THR A 89 -15.26 7.66 9.97
CA THR A 89 -14.25 8.28 10.83
C THR A 89 -14.80 8.21 12.24
N ALA A 90 -14.37 7.19 13.01
CA ALA A 90 -14.66 7.19 14.44
C ALA A 90 -14.19 8.54 15.00
N PRO A 91 -15.01 9.22 15.82
CA PRO A 91 -14.63 10.50 16.40
C PRO A 91 -13.29 10.31 17.12
N GLN A 92 -12.29 11.07 16.71
CA GLN A 92 -10.94 11.01 17.25
C GLN A 92 -10.99 11.34 18.74
N LYS A 93 -10.99 10.32 19.60
CA LYS A 93 -10.67 10.55 21.02
C LYS A 93 -9.24 11.05 21.10
N PRO A 94 -8.97 12.20 21.73
CA PRO A 94 -7.61 12.69 21.88
C PRO A 94 -6.79 11.65 22.64
N VAL A 95 -5.86 11.03 21.93
CA VAL A 95 -4.93 10.06 22.54
C VAL A 95 -4.13 10.74 23.63
N GLY A 96 -4.13 10.12 24.79
CA GLY A 96 -3.55 10.61 26.03
C GLY A 96 -2.15 11.22 25.88
N ARG A 97 -1.89 12.23 26.70
CA ARG A 97 -0.70 13.07 26.80
C ARG A 97 0.59 12.27 26.98
N GLY A 98 1.19 11.82 25.85
CA GLY A 98 2.60 11.45 25.82
C GLY A 98 3.45 12.74 25.70
N LYS A 99 4.59 12.80 26.39
CA LYS A 99 5.47 13.97 26.51
C LYS A 99 6.08 14.49 25.19
N LEU A 100 5.98 13.77 24.09
CA LEU A 100 6.44 14.20 22.76
C LEU A 100 5.22 14.49 21.87
N ARG A 101 4.83 15.76 21.80
CA ARG A 101 3.80 16.22 20.85
C ARG A 101 4.41 16.34 19.46
N ILE A 102 4.35 15.31 18.65
CA ILE A 102 4.57 15.46 17.21
C ILE A 102 3.33 16.17 16.66
N PRO A 103 3.48 17.28 15.93
CA PRO A 103 2.35 18.01 15.37
C PRO A 103 1.55 17.09 14.43
N TYR A 104 0.23 17.10 14.55
CA TYR A 104 -0.67 16.38 13.67
C TYR A 104 -1.26 17.39 12.67
N LEU A 105 -1.27 17.02 11.39
CA LEU A 105 -1.75 17.89 10.33
C LEU A 105 -3.28 17.76 10.20
N GLU A 106 -4.01 18.72 10.72
CA GLU A 106 -5.47 18.69 10.77
C GLU A 106 -6.12 19.02 9.42
N GLY A 107 -5.51 19.87 8.61
CA GLY A 107 -6.04 20.30 7.32
C GLY A 107 -6.07 19.13 6.30
N THR A 108 -7.27 18.78 5.81
CA THR A 108 -7.46 17.64 4.88
C THR A 108 -6.60 17.77 3.63
N ALA A 109 -6.62 18.89 2.94
CA ALA A 109 -5.86 19.10 1.71
C ALA A 109 -4.34 19.00 1.95
N ALA A 110 -3.84 19.60 3.03
CA ALA A 110 -2.43 19.53 3.38
C ALA A 110 -2.01 18.11 3.78
N ALA A 111 -2.82 17.39 4.56
CA ALA A 111 -2.54 16.02 4.94
C ALA A 111 -2.52 15.08 3.72
N VAL A 112 -3.47 15.23 2.80
CA VAL A 112 -3.50 14.48 1.54
C VAL A 112 -2.26 14.79 0.70
N ALA A 113 -1.88 16.07 0.54
CA ALA A 113 -0.69 16.46 -0.22
C ALA A 113 0.60 15.85 0.38
N VAL A 114 0.76 15.86 1.70
CA VAL A 114 1.90 15.24 2.38
C VAL A 114 1.89 13.72 2.22
N CYS A 115 0.73 13.06 2.29
CA CYS A 115 0.62 11.62 2.02
C CYS A 115 0.99 11.30 0.57
N ILE A 116 0.49 12.04 -0.41
CA ILE A 116 0.82 11.86 -1.83
C ILE A 116 2.31 12.05 -2.07
N PHE A 117 2.90 13.07 -1.49
CA PHE A 117 4.36 13.25 -1.51
C PHE A 117 5.09 12.03 -0.93
N ALA A 118 4.67 11.54 0.24
CA ALA A 118 5.27 10.35 0.86
C ALA A 118 5.15 9.11 -0.03
N ILE A 119 4.00 8.91 -0.68
CA ILE A 119 3.78 7.78 -1.60
C ILE A 119 4.67 7.91 -2.84
N THR A 120 4.78 9.10 -3.41
CA THR A 120 5.66 9.38 -4.56
C THR A 120 7.12 9.09 -4.22
N VAL A 121 7.59 9.60 -3.09
CA VAL A 121 8.95 9.38 -2.59
C VAL A 121 9.21 7.89 -2.32
N ARG A 122 8.23 7.20 -1.72
CA ARG A 122 8.34 5.76 -1.50
C ARG A 122 8.36 4.96 -2.80
N SER A 123 7.56 5.34 -3.79
CA SER A 123 7.60 4.71 -5.10
C SER A 123 8.97 4.89 -5.75
N TYR A 124 9.48 6.12 -5.78
CA TYR A 124 10.84 6.40 -6.25
C TYR A 124 11.88 5.52 -5.55
N THR A 125 11.89 5.51 -4.22
CA THR A 125 12.84 4.71 -3.43
C THR A 125 12.74 3.22 -3.74
N GLY A 126 11.52 2.68 -3.84
CA GLY A 126 11.29 1.26 -4.11
C GLY A 126 11.85 0.79 -5.46
N PHE A 127 11.93 1.68 -6.46
CA PHE A 127 12.46 1.38 -7.79
C PHE A 127 13.89 1.83 -8.00
N ALA A 128 14.35 2.90 -7.32
CA ALA A 128 15.69 3.48 -7.48
C ALA A 128 16.71 2.93 -6.49
N ALA A 129 16.29 2.32 -5.38
CA ALA A 129 17.21 1.77 -4.39
C ALA A 129 18.07 0.66 -5.02
N PRO A 130 19.41 0.77 -4.93
CA PRO A 130 20.29 -0.22 -5.54
C PRO A 130 20.11 -1.58 -4.88
N SER A 131 19.71 -2.55 -5.70
CA SER A 131 19.53 -3.94 -5.29
C SER A 131 20.78 -4.75 -5.57
N PRO A 132 21.27 -5.57 -4.63
CA PRO A 132 22.31 -6.54 -4.94
C PRO A 132 21.79 -7.57 -5.94
N GLY A 133 22.65 -8.09 -6.78
CA GLY A 133 22.33 -9.18 -7.69
C GLY A 133 21.98 -10.43 -6.89
N PHE A 134 20.74 -10.89 -6.99
CA PHE A 134 20.33 -12.19 -6.45
C PHE A 134 20.53 -13.27 -7.50
N SER A 135 21.11 -14.40 -7.10
CA SER A 135 21.35 -15.57 -7.96
C SER A 135 20.47 -16.75 -7.55
N GLY A 136 20.28 -17.69 -8.49
CA GLY A 136 19.53 -18.90 -8.26
C GLY A 136 18.14 -18.91 -8.87
N LYS A 137 17.53 -20.09 -8.93
CA LYS A 137 16.24 -20.36 -9.59
C LYS A 137 15.10 -19.49 -9.05
N PHE A 138 15.12 -19.15 -7.77
CA PHE A 138 14.09 -18.40 -7.07
C PHE A 138 14.43 -16.94 -6.81
N ALA A 139 15.52 -16.43 -7.39
CA ALA A 139 15.96 -15.04 -7.19
C ALA A 139 14.88 -14.02 -7.55
N PHE A 140 14.03 -14.32 -8.54
CA PHE A 140 12.96 -13.45 -9.01
C PHE A 140 11.87 -13.18 -7.96
N ILE A 141 11.74 -14.05 -6.94
CA ILE A 141 10.66 -13.94 -5.94
C ILE A 141 11.10 -13.32 -4.61
N TYR A 142 12.40 -13.22 -4.30
CA TYR A 142 12.86 -12.76 -2.98
C TYR A 142 12.37 -11.36 -2.65
N VAL A 143 12.58 -10.40 -3.54
CA VAL A 143 12.16 -9.01 -3.32
C VAL A 143 10.63 -8.87 -3.32
N PRO A 144 9.88 -9.43 -4.30
CA PRO A 144 8.42 -9.43 -4.27
C PRO A 144 7.82 -10.10 -3.04
N PHE A 145 8.43 -11.18 -2.54
CA PHE A 145 7.95 -11.85 -1.33
C PHE A 145 8.14 -10.97 -0.08
N CYS A 146 9.28 -10.31 0.06
CA CYS A 146 9.50 -9.35 1.15
C CYS A 146 8.53 -8.18 1.06
N ALA A 147 8.23 -7.68 -0.15
CA ALA A 147 7.25 -6.63 -0.35
C ALA A 147 5.82 -7.10 0.00
N PHE A 148 5.43 -8.32 -0.40
CA PHE A 148 4.18 -8.96 -0.04
C PHE A 148 4.03 -9.08 1.48
N ALA A 149 5.00 -9.74 2.12
CA ALA A 149 5.00 -9.99 3.56
C ALA A 149 5.01 -8.66 4.36
N GLY A 150 5.75 -7.66 3.88
CA GLY A 150 5.79 -6.33 4.50
C GLY A 150 4.44 -5.60 4.44
N LYS A 151 3.77 -5.60 3.30
CA LYS A 151 2.44 -4.99 3.16
C LYS A 151 1.41 -5.67 4.06
N LEU A 152 1.40 -7.00 4.07
CA LEU A 152 0.51 -7.79 4.93
C LEU A 152 0.77 -7.51 6.41
N ALA A 153 2.03 -7.63 6.84
CA ALA A 153 2.43 -7.36 8.22
C ALA A 153 2.15 -5.91 8.64
N GLY A 154 2.38 -4.95 7.73
CA GLY A 154 2.09 -3.54 7.96
C GLY A 154 0.62 -3.28 8.23
N GLY A 155 -0.29 -3.91 7.48
CA GLY A 155 -1.74 -3.83 7.73
C GLY A 155 -2.12 -4.42 9.09
N VAL A 156 -1.74 -5.67 9.34
CA VAL A 156 -2.08 -6.39 10.58
C VAL A 156 -1.50 -5.69 11.83
N LEU A 157 -0.23 -5.32 11.81
CA LEU A 157 0.40 -4.65 12.95
C LEU A 157 -0.18 -3.26 13.19
N SER A 158 -0.61 -2.56 12.13
CA SER A 158 -1.25 -1.25 12.26
C SER A 158 -2.57 -1.32 13.04
N ASP A 159 -3.33 -2.38 12.84
CA ASP A 159 -4.58 -2.61 13.57
C ASP A 159 -4.34 -3.03 15.03
N LEU A 160 -3.19 -3.67 15.32
CA LEU A 160 -2.84 -4.13 16.67
C LEU A 160 -2.20 -3.05 17.55
N ILE A 161 -1.27 -2.26 17.01
CA ILE A 161 -0.44 -1.33 17.81
C ILE A 161 -0.50 0.12 17.33
N GLY A 162 -1.28 0.40 16.30
CA GLY A 162 -1.52 1.74 15.77
C GLY A 162 -0.66 2.08 14.55
N ALA A 163 -1.31 2.58 13.52
CA ALA A 163 -0.74 2.85 12.20
C ALA A 163 0.46 3.80 12.21
N ARG A 164 0.37 4.90 12.96
CA ARG A 164 1.46 5.87 13.08
C ARG A 164 2.74 5.23 13.66
N ARG A 165 2.59 4.42 14.72
CA ARG A 165 3.74 3.76 15.35
C ARG A 165 4.39 2.78 14.39
N VAL A 166 3.57 1.90 13.79
CA VAL A 166 4.05 0.90 12.84
C VAL A 166 4.75 1.57 11.66
N GLY A 167 4.11 2.56 11.03
CA GLY A 167 4.65 3.23 9.86
C GLY A 167 5.96 3.97 10.14
N VAL A 168 6.04 4.71 11.25
CA VAL A 168 7.26 5.45 11.61
C VAL A 168 8.40 4.49 11.97
N ILE A 169 8.16 3.52 12.85
CA ILE A 169 9.20 2.59 13.30
C ILE A 169 9.73 1.77 12.11
N SER A 170 8.83 1.25 11.26
CA SER A 170 9.25 0.43 10.12
C SER A 170 10.08 1.23 9.10
N LEU A 171 9.73 2.48 8.81
CA LEU A 171 10.50 3.33 7.92
C LEU A 171 11.84 3.76 8.54
N LEU A 172 11.89 4.04 9.84
CA LEU A 172 13.15 4.33 10.55
C LEU A 172 14.10 3.12 10.55
N LEU A 173 13.57 1.90 10.67
CA LEU A 173 14.37 0.67 10.56
C LEU A 173 14.83 0.44 9.11
N SER A 174 14.00 0.73 8.14
CA SER A 174 14.30 0.52 6.71
C SER A 174 15.41 1.45 6.20
N ALA A 175 15.45 2.70 6.65
CA ALA A 175 16.38 3.71 6.14
C ALA A 175 17.87 3.28 6.24
N PRO A 176 18.41 2.89 7.41
CA PRO A 176 19.79 2.43 7.52
C PRO A 176 20.03 1.10 6.76
N LEU A 177 19.01 0.25 6.67
CA LEU A 177 19.11 -1.01 5.93
C LEU A 177 19.27 -0.79 4.42
N PHE A 178 18.73 0.27 3.84
CA PHE A 178 19.01 0.62 2.44
C PHE A 178 20.45 1.08 2.22
N LEU A 179 21.08 1.75 3.18
CA LEU A 179 22.50 2.10 3.08
C LEU A 179 23.41 0.87 3.04
N LEU A 180 23.05 -0.17 3.81
CA LEU A 180 23.82 -1.42 3.92
C LEU A 180 23.41 -2.46 2.87
N GLY A 181 22.23 -2.30 2.28
CA GLY A 181 21.58 -3.32 1.46
C GLY A 181 22.18 -3.55 0.09
N ALA A 182 22.82 -2.55 -0.50
CA ALA A 182 23.37 -2.68 -1.85
C ALA A 182 24.50 -3.73 -1.93
N ASP A 183 25.21 -3.95 -0.84
CA ASP A 183 26.34 -4.87 -0.77
C ASP A 183 25.96 -6.21 -0.11
N ARG A 184 24.82 -6.27 0.60
CA ARG A 184 24.39 -7.44 1.36
C ARG A 184 22.90 -7.69 1.18
N GLY A 185 22.56 -8.74 0.42
CA GLY A 185 21.19 -9.07 0.04
C GLY A 185 20.21 -9.20 1.21
N ILE A 186 20.66 -9.73 2.35
CA ILE A 186 19.79 -9.87 3.53
C ILE A 186 19.35 -8.51 4.09
N PHE A 187 20.23 -7.51 4.11
CA PHE A 187 19.85 -6.16 4.56
C PHE A 187 18.92 -5.47 3.57
N PHE A 188 19.12 -5.71 2.27
CA PHE A 188 18.20 -5.21 1.25
C PHE A 188 16.80 -5.82 1.39
N LEU A 189 16.71 -7.13 1.57
CA LEU A 189 15.43 -7.82 1.77
C LEU A 189 14.73 -7.33 3.05
N ALA A 190 15.46 -7.17 4.14
CA ALA A 190 14.93 -6.60 5.37
C ALA A 190 14.48 -5.14 5.19
N ALA A 191 15.26 -4.33 4.45
CA ALA A 191 14.86 -2.97 4.10
C ALA A 191 13.53 -2.94 3.35
N VAL A 192 13.40 -3.75 2.30
CA VAL A 192 12.17 -3.87 1.50
C VAL A 192 11.00 -4.34 2.36
N PHE A 193 11.20 -5.32 3.24
CA PHE A 193 10.17 -5.81 4.13
C PHE A 193 9.62 -4.69 5.03
N PHE A 194 10.44 -4.03 5.81
CA PHE A 194 10.00 -2.94 6.70
C PHE A 194 9.46 -1.73 5.93
N PHE A 195 10.06 -1.39 4.80
CA PHE A 195 9.63 -0.28 3.96
C PHE A 195 8.18 -0.42 3.46
N ASN A 196 7.78 -1.65 3.17
CA ASN A 196 6.44 -1.93 2.65
C ASN A 196 5.33 -1.88 3.71
N PHE A 197 5.64 -1.87 5.02
CA PHE A 197 4.65 -1.69 6.08
C PHE A 197 3.84 -0.40 5.91
N ALA A 198 4.47 0.66 5.44
CA ALA A 198 3.81 1.96 5.29
C ALA A 198 2.82 2.02 4.12
N MET A 199 2.74 1.01 3.25
CA MET A 199 1.85 1.07 2.09
C MET A 199 0.36 1.03 2.45
N PRO A 200 -0.16 0.07 3.22
CA PRO A 200 -1.55 0.09 3.66
C PRO A 200 -1.85 1.33 4.52
N ILE A 201 -0.88 1.77 5.34
CA ILE A 201 -1.04 2.93 6.21
C ILE A 201 -1.30 4.20 5.40
N THR A 202 -0.46 4.49 4.40
CA THR A 202 -0.63 5.69 3.56
C THR A 202 -1.89 5.63 2.72
N LEU A 203 -2.25 4.46 2.18
CA LEU A 203 -3.48 4.25 1.42
C LEU A 203 -4.71 4.57 2.29
N CYS A 204 -4.83 3.92 3.45
CA CYS A 204 -5.97 4.15 4.35
C CYS A 204 -5.99 5.58 4.90
N THR A 205 -4.83 6.21 5.14
CA THR A 205 -4.78 7.60 5.59
C THR A 205 -5.37 8.55 4.55
N VAL A 206 -5.03 8.38 3.27
CA VAL A 206 -5.61 9.19 2.17
C VAL A 206 -7.12 8.93 2.05
N ALA A 207 -7.54 7.65 2.08
CA ALA A 207 -8.95 7.28 1.99
C ALA A 207 -9.78 7.88 3.13
N ARG A 208 -9.28 7.82 4.37
CA ARG A 208 -9.95 8.42 5.54
C ARG A 208 -10.08 9.95 5.45
N ARG A 209 -9.13 10.60 4.81
CA ARG A 209 -9.17 12.06 4.57
C ARG A 209 -10.12 12.44 3.44
N LEU A 210 -10.41 11.54 2.54
CA LEU A 210 -11.30 11.69 1.38
C LEU A 210 -12.53 10.78 1.50
N ALA A 211 -13.07 10.66 2.71
CA ALA A 211 -14.23 9.82 2.99
C ALA A 211 -15.40 10.16 2.04
N GLY A 212 -16.03 9.12 1.48
CA GLY A 212 -17.05 9.25 0.43
C GLY A 212 -16.48 9.33 -0.99
N HIS A 213 -15.15 9.35 -1.14
CA HIS A 213 -14.45 9.39 -2.42
C HIS A 213 -13.32 8.34 -2.48
N GLU A 214 -13.58 7.13 -1.98
CA GLU A 214 -12.58 6.06 -1.80
C GLU A 214 -11.95 5.63 -3.11
N GLY A 215 -12.73 5.55 -4.18
CA GLY A 215 -12.22 5.27 -5.53
C GLY A 215 -11.25 6.35 -6.04
N PHE A 216 -11.57 7.62 -5.80
CA PHE A 216 -10.67 8.74 -6.12
C PHE A 216 -9.41 8.69 -5.25
N ALA A 217 -9.55 8.42 -3.96
CA ALA A 217 -8.43 8.27 -3.05
C ALA A 217 -7.48 7.16 -3.51
N PHE A 218 -8.00 6.01 -3.93
CA PHE A 218 -7.21 4.92 -4.47
C PHE A 218 -6.52 5.32 -5.79
N GLY A 219 -7.26 5.95 -6.72
CA GLY A 219 -6.70 6.48 -7.97
C GLY A 219 -5.56 7.47 -7.76
N LEU A 220 -5.70 8.37 -6.78
CA LEU A 220 -4.68 9.36 -6.43
C LEU A 220 -3.40 8.69 -5.87
N ASN A 221 -3.55 7.63 -5.05
CA ASN A 221 -2.42 6.83 -4.59
C ASN A 221 -1.69 6.14 -5.75
N THR A 222 -2.43 5.57 -6.71
CA THR A 222 -1.81 4.92 -7.88
C THR A 222 -1.10 5.92 -8.79
N LEU A 223 -1.65 7.12 -8.95
CA LEU A 223 -0.99 8.21 -9.68
C LEU A 223 0.32 8.62 -9.00
N ALA A 224 0.34 8.74 -7.69
CA ALA A 224 1.56 9.05 -6.93
C ALA A 224 2.64 7.96 -7.11
N LEU A 225 2.23 6.69 -7.13
CA LEU A 225 3.13 5.57 -7.43
C LEU A 225 3.71 5.67 -8.84
N LEU A 226 2.89 6.02 -9.85
CA LEU A 226 3.33 6.20 -11.22
C LEU A 226 4.35 7.33 -11.34
N VAL A 227 4.09 8.49 -10.72
CA VAL A 227 5.02 9.63 -10.74
C VAL A 227 6.36 9.24 -10.13
N GLY A 228 6.37 8.58 -8.97
CA GLY A 228 7.60 8.11 -8.33
C GLY A 228 8.38 7.11 -9.19
N TYR A 229 7.68 6.18 -9.85
CA TYR A 229 8.28 5.26 -10.81
C TYR A 229 8.89 5.99 -12.02
N MET A 230 8.19 6.94 -12.61
CA MET A 230 8.71 7.71 -13.75
C MET A 230 10.00 8.46 -13.39
N VAL A 231 10.02 9.11 -12.23
CA VAL A 231 11.21 9.83 -11.74
C VAL A 231 12.37 8.86 -11.44
N SER A 232 12.07 7.64 -10.97
CA SER A 232 13.11 6.63 -10.68
C SER A 232 13.87 6.14 -11.90
N ARG A 233 13.36 6.41 -13.11
CA ARG A 233 14.05 6.09 -14.37
C ARG A 233 15.32 6.93 -14.62
N ALA A 234 15.47 8.06 -13.93
CA ALA A 234 16.70 8.83 -13.93
C ALA A 234 17.76 8.10 -13.10
N ALA A 235 18.78 7.56 -13.77
CA ALA A 235 19.84 6.81 -13.12
C ALA A 235 20.70 7.72 -12.21
N LEU A 236 20.92 7.30 -10.98
CA LEU A 236 21.86 7.91 -10.06
C LEU A 236 23.08 7.01 -9.87
N PRO A 237 24.27 7.57 -9.58
CA PRO A 237 25.41 6.77 -9.10
C PRO A 237 25.00 5.97 -7.84
N ILE A 238 25.55 4.76 -7.69
CA ILE A 238 25.16 3.82 -6.61
C ILE A 238 25.21 4.48 -5.23
N THR A 239 26.26 5.23 -4.93
CA THR A 239 26.40 5.90 -3.63
C THR A 239 25.30 6.95 -3.43
N ALA A 240 25.02 7.76 -4.45
CA ALA A 240 23.95 8.76 -4.40
C ALA A 240 22.58 8.09 -4.26
N ALA A 241 22.35 6.97 -4.95
CA ALA A 241 21.11 6.20 -4.86
C ALA A 241 20.90 5.60 -3.45
N LYS A 242 21.93 5.07 -2.80
CA LYS A 242 21.88 4.60 -1.40
C LYS A 242 21.49 5.72 -0.44
N ILE A 243 22.16 6.86 -0.55
CA ILE A 243 21.90 8.02 0.32
C ILE A 243 20.48 8.56 0.05
N ALA A 244 20.12 8.71 -1.22
CA ALA A 244 18.78 9.14 -1.59
C ALA A 244 17.70 8.21 -1.03
N ALA A 245 17.85 6.88 -1.16
CA ALA A 245 16.92 5.91 -0.62
C ALA A 245 16.74 6.07 0.90
N ALA A 246 17.84 6.23 1.65
CA ALA A 246 17.77 6.41 3.09
C ALA A 246 17.11 7.75 3.48
N VAL A 247 17.55 8.87 2.89
CA VAL A 247 17.00 10.21 3.18
C VAL A 247 15.53 10.29 2.84
N LEU A 248 15.13 9.80 1.66
CA LEU A 248 13.74 9.80 1.22
C LEU A 248 12.86 8.90 2.10
N THR A 249 13.40 7.77 2.58
CA THR A 249 12.69 6.92 3.55
C THR A 249 12.47 7.66 4.88
N LEU A 250 13.44 8.44 5.35
CA LEU A 250 13.27 9.27 6.56
C LEU A 250 12.24 10.39 6.35
N LEU A 251 12.23 11.02 5.17
CA LEU A 251 11.18 12.01 4.82
C LEU A 251 9.80 11.37 4.78
N ALA A 252 9.67 10.16 4.24
CA ALA A 252 8.42 9.41 4.27
C ALA A 252 8.01 9.06 5.72
N ALA A 253 8.97 8.73 6.61
CA ALA A 253 8.69 8.50 8.02
C ALA A 253 8.16 9.76 8.72
N ALA A 254 8.75 10.93 8.44
CA ALA A 254 8.28 12.19 8.95
C ALA A 254 6.85 12.54 8.44
N ALA A 255 6.59 12.29 7.16
CA ALA A 255 5.26 12.49 6.57
C ALA A 255 4.21 11.57 7.24
N VAL A 256 4.50 10.29 7.42
CA VAL A 256 3.62 9.35 8.13
C VAL A 256 3.43 9.79 9.59
N ALA A 257 4.47 10.29 10.25
CA ALA A 257 4.39 10.77 11.63
C ALA A 257 3.41 11.92 11.83
N VAL A 258 3.25 12.80 10.84
CA VAL A 258 2.36 13.96 10.93
C VAL A 258 0.96 13.72 10.34
N THR A 259 0.79 12.68 9.51
CA THR A 259 -0.48 12.44 8.79
C THR A 259 -1.24 11.21 9.26
N ALA A 260 -0.54 10.14 9.67
CA ALA A 260 -1.17 8.91 10.11
C ALA A 260 -1.78 9.04 11.51
N ASP A 261 -2.93 8.40 11.69
CA ASP A 261 -3.63 8.34 12.96
C ASP A 261 -3.22 7.11 13.79
N ASN A 262 -3.35 7.21 15.12
CA ASN A 262 -3.17 6.10 16.05
C ASN A 262 -4.49 5.47 16.49
N ALA A 263 -5.62 5.87 15.90
CA ALA A 263 -6.90 5.26 16.24
C ALA A 263 -6.84 3.76 15.95
N LEU A 264 -6.95 2.96 17.00
CA LEU A 264 -7.18 1.52 16.89
C LEU A 264 -8.62 1.31 16.45
N PRO A 265 -8.91 0.29 15.60
CA PRO A 265 -10.28 -0.09 15.33
C PRO A 265 -10.98 -0.38 16.66
N THR A 266 -12.08 0.30 16.94
CA THR A 266 -12.92 -0.02 18.11
C THR A 266 -13.70 -1.28 17.79
N HIS A 267 -13.19 -2.44 18.20
CA HIS A 267 -14.01 -3.64 18.29
C HIS A 267 -15.04 -3.40 19.40
N GLY A 268 -16.27 -3.07 19.03
CA GLY A 268 -17.35 -3.25 19.98
C GLY A 268 -18.32 -2.12 20.28
N ASP A 269 -18.77 -1.32 19.29
CA ASP A 269 -19.95 -0.45 19.52
C ASP A 269 -21.15 -0.79 18.62
N SER A 270 -21.21 -2.01 18.07
CA SER A 270 -22.39 -2.49 17.31
C SER A 270 -23.47 -3.16 18.17
N ALA A 271 -23.41 -3.07 19.51
CA ALA A 271 -24.32 -3.79 20.38
C ALA A 271 -25.13 -2.94 21.36
N CYS A 272 -25.23 -1.62 21.22
CA CYS A 272 -26.03 -0.81 22.14
C CYS A 272 -26.73 0.38 21.47
N THR A 273 -27.63 0.12 20.49
CA THR A 273 -28.74 1.06 20.16
C THR A 273 -29.91 0.33 19.50
N GLU A 274 -30.35 -0.74 20.17
CA GLU A 274 -31.74 -1.23 20.03
C GLU A 274 -32.32 -1.35 21.42
N LYS A 275 -32.72 -0.23 22.01
CA LYS A 275 -33.73 -0.11 23.06
C LYS A 275 -33.90 1.37 23.39
N GLU A 276 -34.79 2.03 22.67
CA GLU A 276 -35.81 2.93 23.22
C GLU A 276 -36.79 3.32 22.11
#